data_d7f8479e206630cfb130f1126d73ed49
#
_entry.id   d7f8479e206630cfb130f1126d73ed49
#
_cell.length_a   1.000
_cell.length_b   1.000
_cell.length_c   1.000
_cell.angle_alpha   90.00
_cell.angle_beta   90.00
_cell.angle_gamma   90.00
#
_symmetry.space_group_name_H-M   'P 1'
#
loop_
_entity.id
_entity.type
_entity.pdbx_description
1 polymer ?
#
loop_
_entity_poly.entity_id
_entity_poly.type
_entity_poly.pdbx_seq_one_letter_code
_entity_poly.pdbx_strand_id
1 'polypeptide(L)'
;MGRKVRLFFDGVSLHILVKGINQEKIFRDYKDYDFYKKILKEASDSLHVDIHAYTLMPTYINLLCSLENKDAPSRFMQSLGLKYVSYFNKKYHRRGTLWEGRYKSSFVEDKFVLQVMKYIESYNKSDYSSFLKNALNKEDTIVKNHEMYNLLGKNDSDRASIYNKIIIDEDMVLFIEDHLNRQSITGSPEFYKKLEALVGESLKQKKRGRPKKDRNIKKGKKMFKKLVVLDKEKHKSLKISPLEDLKFAKDLSFIPILANETAMIGEMFPVVFTTDEKPSLVTLTALGSGNLAINAEGKYISRYIPAFLRKHPFSLGNTKEGTEKKVILIDEEASCVSKSKGKQLFTKNGEQSETLKNAIKFLTDYERQNLNTLAIVNMIKESGILEDREISIGEGEEKKVLVKGFQVVSREKLNNLDDATLASWVRKGIISFIDTHINSLSKIEVLFKLASQNQSN
;
A
#
# COMPACT_ATOMS: atom_id res chain seq x y z
N MET A 1 -8.08 -7.59 -28.27
CA MET A 1 -7.58 -8.63 -27.34
C MET A 1 -8.76 -9.33 -26.69
N GLY A 2 -8.84 -10.66 -26.80
CA GLY A 2 -9.92 -11.45 -26.18
C GLY A 2 -9.91 -11.31 -24.67
N ARG A 3 -11.11 -11.25 -24.06
CA ARG A 3 -11.28 -11.21 -22.61
C ARG A 3 -10.77 -12.51 -22.00
N LYS A 4 -9.88 -12.45 -21.01
CA LYS A 4 -9.47 -13.65 -20.27
C LYS A 4 -10.71 -14.29 -19.61
N VAL A 5 -10.84 -15.59 -19.77
CA VAL A 5 -11.81 -16.39 -19.03
C VAL A 5 -11.44 -16.32 -17.54
N ARG A 6 -12.43 -16.12 -16.67
CA ARG A 6 -12.21 -16.19 -15.23
C ARG A 6 -11.99 -17.63 -14.82
N LEU A 7 -10.94 -17.86 -14.07
CA LEU A 7 -10.72 -19.15 -13.44
C LEU A 7 -11.76 -19.35 -12.33
N PHE A 8 -12.03 -20.58 -12.03
CA PHE A 8 -12.85 -21.03 -10.92
C PHE A 8 -12.15 -22.21 -10.26
N PHE A 9 -12.23 -22.28 -8.95
CA PHE A 9 -11.72 -23.37 -8.15
C PHE A 9 -12.82 -23.79 -7.18
N ASP A 10 -13.25 -25.03 -7.29
CA ASP A 10 -14.28 -25.60 -6.42
C ASP A 10 -13.78 -25.63 -4.96
N GLY A 11 -14.67 -25.29 -4.02
CA GLY A 11 -14.35 -25.25 -2.60
C GLY A 11 -13.37 -24.15 -2.16
N VAL A 12 -13.02 -23.19 -3.03
CA VAL A 12 -12.14 -22.07 -2.69
C VAL A 12 -12.95 -20.79 -2.54
N SER A 13 -12.79 -20.12 -1.40
CA SER A 13 -13.47 -18.85 -1.13
C SER A 13 -13.05 -17.75 -2.09
N LEU A 14 -14.00 -16.90 -2.48
CA LEU A 14 -13.80 -15.79 -3.42
C LEU A 14 -14.10 -14.46 -2.74
N HIS A 15 -13.10 -13.59 -2.68
CA HIS A 15 -13.22 -12.20 -2.25
C HIS A 15 -13.59 -11.34 -3.46
N ILE A 16 -14.67 -10.57 -3.38
CA ILE A 16 -15.23 -9.76 -4.46
C ILE A 16 -15.35 -8.30 -4.05
N LEU A 17 -14.91 -7.38 -4.91
CA LEU A 17 -15.07 -5.94 -4.76
C LEU A 17 -15.74 -5.33 -5.99
N VAL A 18 -16.79 -4.53 -5.76
CA VAL A 18 -17.49 -3.75 -6.79
C VAL A 18 -17.48 -2.30 -6.40
N LYS A 19 -17.08 -1.41 -7.29
CA LYS A 19 -17.04 0.05 -7.06
C LYS A 19 -18.04 0.80 -7.93
N GLY A 20 -18.60 1.87 -7.40
CA GLY A 20 -19.36 2.84 -8.16
C GLY A 20 -18.48 3.61 -9.15
N ILE A 21 -19.04 3.95 -10.30
CA ILE A 21 -18.34 4.75 -11.31
C ILE A 21 -17.94 6.10 -10.71
N ASN A 22 -16.73 6.58 -11.00
CA ASN A 22 -16.20 7.86 -10.53
C ASN A 22 -16.34 8.07 -9.00
N GLN A 23 -16.30 6.99 -8.22
CA GLN A 23 -16.54 7.00 -6.77
C GLN A 23 -17.91 7.58 -6.37
N GLU A 24 -18.88 7.60 -7.29
CA GLU A 24 -20.24 8.03 -6.98
C GLU A 24 -20.89 7.12 -5.94
N LYS A 25 -21.80 7.73 -5.14
CA LYS A 25 -22.59 6.97 -4.16
C LYS A 25 -23.55 6.03 -4.89
N ILE A 26 -23.34 4.74 -4.67
CA ILE A 26 -24.22 3.66 -5.13
C ILE A 26 -25.35 3.36 -4.11
N PHE A 27 -25.21 3.83 -2.88
CA PHE A 27 -26.26 3.84 -1.86
C PHE A 27 -26.43 5.29 -1.38
N ARG A 28 -27.63 5.85 -1.49
CA ARG A 28 -27.94 7.23 -1.13
C ARG A 28 -28.80 7.33 0.12
N ASP A 29 -29.65 6.33 0.36
CA ASP A 29 -30.50 6.23 1.55
C ASP A 29 -30.61 4.76 2.04
N TYR A 30 -31.25 4.55 3.20
CA TYR A 30 -31.43 3.23 3.80
C TYR A 30 -32.19 2.24 2.90
N LYS A 31 -33.14 2.72 2.07
CA LYS A 31 -33.92 1.87 1.16
C LYS A 31 -33.06 1.22 0.08
N ASP A 32 -31.97 1.88 -0.30
CA ASP A 32 -31.02 1.32 -1.26
C ASP A 32 -30.30 0.14 -0.67
N TYR A 33 -29.85 0.26 0.58
CA TYR A 33 -29.19 -0.84 1.31
C TYR A 33 -30.12 -2.02 1.53
N ASP A 34 -31.36 -1.76 1.98
CA ASP A 34 -32.36 -2.78 2.21
C ASP A 34 -32.71 -3.53 0.92
N PHE A 35 -32.90 -2.79 -0.18
CA PHE A 35 -33.12 -3.40 -1.48
C PHE A 35 -31.94 -4.26 -1.92
N TYR A 36 -30.72 -3.75 -1.73
CA TYR A 36 -29.53 -4.53 -2.08
C TYR A 36 -29.40 -5.80 -1.23
N LYS A 37 -29.60 -5.72 0.08
CA LYS A 37 -29.61 -6.88 0.98
C LYS A 37 -30.65 -7.92 0.54
N LYS A 38 -31.85 -7.48 0.17
CA LYS A 38 -32.91 -8.36 -0.35
C LYS A 38 -32.45 -9.12 -1.59
N ILE A 39 -31.98 -8.43 -2.61
CA ILE A 39 -31.53 -9.09 -3.86
C ILE A 39 -30.28 -9.91 -3.67
N LEU A 40 -29.41 -9.53 -2.71
CA LEU A 40 -28.23 -10.31 -2.32
C LEU A 40 -28.63 -11.67 -1.75
N LYS A 41 -29.61 -11.69 -0.82
CA LYS A 41 -30.18 -12.92 -0.26
C LYS A 41 -30.83 -13.77 -1.32
N GLU A 42 -31.70 -13.20 -2.15
CA GLU A 42 -32.37 -13.91 -3.25
C GLU A 42 -31.37 -14.57 -4.23
N ALA A 43 -30.30 -13.83 -4.60
CA ALA A 43 -29.28 -14.33 -5.51
C ALA A 43 -28.42 -15.41 -4.85
N SER A 44 -28.10 -15.27 -3.56
CA SER A 44 -27.37 -16.25 -2.77
C SER A 44 -28.13 -17.59 -2.74
N ASP A 45 -29.42 -17.55 -2.40
CA ASP A 45 -30.24 -18.74 -2.32
C ASP A 45 -30.47 -19.43 -3.68
N SER A 46 -30.75 -18.62 -4.72
CA SER A 46 -31.08 -19.16 -6.06
C SER A 46 -29.88 -19.74 -6.82
N LEU A 47 -28.67 -19.29 -6.50
CA LEU A 47 -27.42 -19.69 -7.17
C LEU A 47 -26.49 -20.51 -6.30
N HIS A 48 -26.94 -20.90 -5.10
CA HIS A 48 -26.16 -21.68 -4.13
C HIS A 48 -24.79 -21.02 -3.84
N VAL A 49 -24.84 -19.73 -3.49
CA VAL A 49 -23.67 -18.94 -3.11
C VAL A 49 -23.70 -18.71 -1.62
N ASP A 50 -22.73 -19.25 -0.90
CA ASP A 50 -22.62 -19.04 0.55
C ASP A 50 -21.82 -17.76 0.83
N ILE A 51 -22.47 -16.76 1.42
CA ILE A 51 -21.85 -15.49 1.79
C ILE A 51 -21.34 -15.57 3.21
N HIS A 52 -20.05 -15.38 3.43
CA HIS A 52 -19.40 -15.50 4.74
C HIS A 52 -19.14 -14.13 5.40
N ALA A 53 -18.88 -13.12 4.58
CA ALA A 53 -18.74 -11.74 5.03
C ALA A 53 -19.18 -10.78 3.93
N TYR A 54 -19.75 -9.62 4.33
CA TYR A 54 -20.06 -8.53 3.41
C TYR A 54 -20.00 -7.18 4.10
N THR A 55 -19.74 -6.15 3.30
CA THR A 55 -19.90 -4.73 3.69
C THR A 55 -20.44 -3.94 2.51
N LEU A 56 -21.52 -3.20 2.75
CA LEU A 56 -22.12 -2.28 1.80
C LEU A 56 -21.71 -0.85 2.19
N MET A 57 -20.86 -0.24 1.37
CA MET A 57 -20.37 1.13 1.57
C MET A 57 -21.03 2.08 0.59
N PRO A 58 -21.12 3.37 0.90
CA PRO A 58 -21.75 4.34 0.00
C PRO A 58 -21.26 4.27 -1.44
N THR A 59 -20.00 3.91 -1.67
CA THR A 59 -19.34 3.94 -3.00
C THR A 59 -18.85 2.57 -3.49
N TYR A 60 -18.94 1.52 -2.67
CA TYR A 60 -18.51 0.18 -3.06
C TYR A 60 -19.16 -0.93 -2.24
N ILE A 61 -19.04 -2.15 -2.73
CA ILE A 61 -19.53 -3.39 -2.11
C ILE A 61 -18.36 -4.35 -1.99
N ASN A 62 -18.20 -4.97 -0.83
CA ASN A 62 -17.16 -5.94 -0.54
C ASN A 62 -17.79 -7.23 0.00
N LEU A 63 -17.43 -8.40 -0.58
CA LEU A 63 -18.03 -9.69 -0.27
C LEU A 63 -16.96 -10.78 -0.16
N LEU A 64 -17.13 -11.71 0.77
CA LEU A 64 -16.46 -13.01 0.78
C LEU A 64 -17.51 -14.12 0.65
N CYS A 65 -17.36 -14.99 -0.35
CA CYS A 65 -18.32 -16.05 -0.60
C CYS A 65 -17.64 -17.33 -1.07
N SER A 66 -18.31 -18.47 -0.88
CA SER A 66 -17.98 -19.75 -1.48
C SER A 66 -19.06 -20.16 -2.49
N LEU A 67 -18.66 -20.87 -3.52
CA LEU A 67 -19.52 -21.24 -4.65
C LEU A 67 -19.23 -22.68 -5.06
N GLU A 68 -20.28 -23.41 -5.41
CA GLU A 68 -20.21 -24.81 -5.79
C GLU A 68 -20.12 -25.02 -7.31
N ASN A 69 -20.27 -23.95 -8.12
CA ASN A 69 -20.37 -24.08 -9.57
C ASN A 69 -19.51 -23.05 -10.30
N LYS A 70 -18.83 -23.48 -11.36
CA LYS A 70 -17.93 -22.67 -12.20
C LYS A 70 -18.56 -21.38 -12.74
N ASP A 71 -19.83 -21.40 -13.13
CA ASP A 71 -20.53 -20.26 -13.71
C ASP A 71 -21.21 -19.37 -12.65
N ALA A 72 -21.31 -19.86 -11.41
CA ALA A 72 -22.01 -19.17 -10.32
C ALA A 72 -21.47 -17.75 -10.05
N PRO A 73 -20.14 -17.47 -9.99
CA PRO A 73 -19.66 -16.12 -9.73
C PRO A 73 -20.13 -15.10 -10.77
N SER A 74 -20.09 -15.48 -12.04
CA SER A 74 -20.49 -14.59 -13.15
C SER A 74 -21.99 -14.33 -13.14
N ARG A 75 -22.80 -15.37 -12.96
CA ARG A 75 -24.27 -15.29 -12.90
C ARG A 75 -24.71 -14.49 -11.66
N PHE A 76 -24.08 -14.74 -10.52
CA PHE A 76 -24.37 -14.06 -9.26
C PHE A 76 -24.15 -12.54 -9.39
N MET A 77 -22.96 -12.14 -9.84
CA MET A 77 -22.64 -10.72 -10.00
C MET A 77 -23.44 -10.05 -11.11
N GLN A 78 -23.78 -10.78 -12.18
CA GLN A 78 -24.64 -10.28 -13.25
C GLN A 78 -26.08 -10.04 -12.75
N SER A 79 -26.65 -11.00 -12.00
CA SER A 79 -28.00 -10.87 -11.42
C SER A 79 -28.09 -9.67 -10.50
N LEU A 80 -27.14 -9.53 -9.56
CA LEU A 80 -27.08 -8.38 -8.65
C LEU A 80 -26.93 -7.06 -9.39
N GLY A 81 -25.99 -7.03 -10.36
CA GLY A 81 -25.75 -5.82 -11.16
C GLY A 81 -26.96 -5.35 -11.93
N LEU A 82 -27.65 -6.25 -12.64
CA LEU A 82 -28.83 -5.91 -13.44
C LEU A 82 -30.00 -5.46 -12.56
N LYS A 83 -30.35 -6.21 -11.51
CA LYS A 83 -31.45 -5.87 -10.61
C LYS A 83 -31.20 -4.53 -9.90
N TYR A 84 -30.00 -4.31 -9.39
CA TYR A 84 -29.67 -3.10 -8.64
C TYR A 84 -29.60 -1.86 -9.52
N VAL A 85 -28.94 -1.93 -10.68
CA VAL A 85 -28.86 -0.81 -11.64
C VAL A 85 -30.23 -0.40 -12.13
N SER A 86 -31.10 -1.36 -12.44
CA SER A 86 -32.49 -1.09 -12.83
C SER A 86 -33.26 -0.35 -11.74
N TYR A 87 -33.19 -0.83 -10.49
CA TYR A 87 -33.79 -0.18 -9.33
C TYR A 87 -33.26 1.24 -9.13
N PHE A 88 -31.94 1.38 -9.07
CA PHE A 88 -31.27 2.65 -8.80
C PHE A 88 -31.55 3.71 -9.86
N ASN A 89 -31.46 3.33 -11.15
CA ASN A 89 -31.72 4.23 -12.26
C ASN A 89 -33.18 4.68 -12.29
N LYS A 90 -34.13 3.76 -12.02
CA LYS A 90 -35.56 4.10 -11.91
C LYS A 90 -35.81 5.07 -10.74
N LYS A 91 -35.28 4.76 -9.56
CA LYS A 91 -35.49 5.58 -8.34
C LYS A 91 -34.93 6.98 -8.45
N TYR A 92 -33.73 7.12 -9.05
CA TYR A 92 -33.01 8.39 -9.14
C TYR A 92 -33.07 9.07 -10.52
N HIS A 93 -33.97 8.62 -11.41
CA HIS A 93 -34.14 9.12 -12.76
C HIS A 93 -32.84 9.23 -13.56
N ARG A 94 -31.95 8.18 -13.42
CA ARG A 94 -30.66 8.08 -14.11
C ARG A 94 -30.74 7.15 -15.32
N ARG A 95 -29.73 7.27 -16.19
CA ARG A 95 -29.47 6.33 -17.31
C ARG A 95 -28.00 5.92 -17.29
N GLY A 96 -27.70 4.73 -17.84
CA GLY A 96 -26.35 4.23 -17.97
C GLY A 96 -25.88 3.36 -16.81
N THR A 97 -24.60 3.03 -16.82
CA THR A 97 -23.98 2.16 -15.80
C THR A 97 -23.83 2.85 -14.45
N LEU A 98 -23.92 2.06 -13.39
CA LEU A 98 -23.65 2.49 -12.01
C LEU A 98 -22.24 2.06 -11.56
N TRP A 99 -21.67 1.08 -12.24
CA TRP A 99 -20.41 0.42 -11.85
C TRP A 99 -19.22 0.96 -12.64
N GLU A 100 -18.08 1.13 -11.98
CA GLU A 100 -16.81 1.53 -12.60
C GLU A 100 -16.32 0.53 -13.67
N GLY A 101 -16.81 -0.71 -13.57
CA GLY A 101 -16.45 -1.77 -14.50
C GLY A 101 -16.89 -3.14 -13.98
N ARG A 102 -16.19 -4.18 -14.38
CA ARG A 102 -16.42 -5.52 -13.82
C ARG A 102 -15.88 -5.58 -12.40
N TYR A 103 -16.53 -6.36 -11.54
CA TYR A 103 -16.02 -6.65 -10.19
C TYR A 103 -14.57 -7.15 -10.22
N LYS A 104 -13.78 -6.77 -9.23
CA LYS A 104 -12.49 -7.38 -8.92
C LYS A 104 -12.72 -8.61 -8.05
N SER A 105 -11.86 -9.61 -8.16
CA SER A 105 -11.93 -10.80 -7.32
C SER A 105 -10.57 -11.42 -7.06
N SER A 106 -10.42 -12.03 -5.89
CA SER A 106 -9.24 -12.79 -5.47
C SER A 106 -9.68 -14.09 -4.81
N PHE A 107 -9.09 -15.23 -5.17
CA PHE A 107 -9.29 -16.46 -4.43
C PHE A 107 -8.56 -16.41 -3.10
N VAL A 108 -9.16 -16.97 -2.06
CA VAL A 108 -8.65 -16.88 -0.68
C VAL A 108 -8.36 -18.28 -0.16
N GLU A 109 -7.11 -18.52 0.27
CA GLU A 109 -6.72 -19.74 0.98
C GLU A 109 -7.36 -19.76 2.37
N ASP A 110 -7.81 -20.92 2.85
CA ASP A 110 -8.56 -21.09 4.12
C ASP A 110 -7.88 -20.41 5.31
N LYS A 111 -6.56 -20.49 5.40
CA LYS A 111 -5.82 -19.85 6.50
C LYS A 111 -5.90 -18.33 6.53
N PHE A 112 -6.31 -17.68 5.42
CA PHE A 112 -6.50 -16.23 5.33
C PHE A 112 -7.98 -15.81 5.37
N VAL A 113 -8.91 -16.76 5.40
CA VAL A 113 -10.35 -16.47 5.38
C VAL A 113 -10.76 -15.54 6.52
N LEU A 114 -10.34 -15.84 7.75
CA LEU A 114 -10.70 -15.02 8.91
C LEU A 114 -10.14 -13.60 8.83
N GLN A 115 -8.93 -13.44 8.31
CA GLN A 115 -8.30 -12.13 8.08
C GLN A 115 -9.04 -11.35 6.99
N VAL A 116 -9.44 -12.01 5.89
CA VAL A 116 -10.21 -11.38 4.82
C VAL A 116 -11.62 -11.01 5.29
N MET A 117 -12.31 -11.88 6.07
CA MET A 117 -13.58 -11.53 6.71
C MET A 117 -13.41 -10.28 7.59
N LYS A 118 -12.38 -10.26 8.43
CA LYS A 118 -12.10 -9.12 9.31
C LYS A 118 -11.75 -7.85 8.54
N TYR A 119 -11.00 -7.97 7.44
CA TYR A 119 -10.73 -6.86 6.52
C TYR A 119 -12.03 -6.28 5.95
N ILE A 120 -12.93 -7.13 5.45
CA ILE A 120 -14.21 -6.70 4.88
C ILE A 120 -15.06 -5.97 5.91
N GLU A 121 -15.11 -6.45 7.16
CA GLU A 121 -16.03 -6.01 8.19
C GLU A 121 -15.50 -4.86 9.06
N SER A 122 -14.20 -4.85 9.37
CA SER A 122 -13.63 -3.94 10.38
C SER A 122 -13.06 -2.66 9.79
N TYR A 123 -12.67 -2.68 8.55
CA TYR A 123 -12.14 -1.49 7.85
C TYR A 123 -13.21 -0.41 7.72
N ASN A 124 -14.47 -0.79 7.74
CA ASN A 124 -15.61 0.10 7.70
C ASN A 124 -16.70 -0.40 8.64
N LYS A 125 -16.87 0.24 9.78
CA LYS A 125 -17.92 -0.03 10.75
C LYS A 125 -19.29 0.45 10.21
N SER A 126 -19.74 -0.17 9.12
CA SER A 126 -21.06 0.12 8.56
C SER A 126 -22.12 -0.72 9.26
N ASP A 127 -23.27 -0.12 9.54
CA ASP A 127 -24.45 -0.85 10.02
C ASP A 127 -24.98 -1.86 9.00
N TYR A 128 -24.51 -1.75 7.76
CA TYR A 128 -24.84 -2.63 6.65
C TYR A 128 -23.69 -3.60 6.34
N SER A 129 -23.19 -4.28 7.38
CA SER A 129 -22.14 -5.29 7.24
C SER A 129 -22.44 -6.53 8.07
N SER A 130 -21.86 -7.65 7.68
CA SER A 130 -21.92 -8.91 8.42
C SER A 130 -21.19 -8.88 9.77
N PHE A 131 -20.51 -7.79 10.11
CA PHE A 131 -19.86 -7.60 11.41
C PHE A 131 -20.82 -7.82 12.59
N LEU A 132 -22.08 -7.38 12.45
CA LEU A 132 -23.10 -7.56 13.48
C LEU A 132 -23.37 -9.04 13.77
N LYS A 133 -23.33 -9.91 12.74
CA LYS A 133 -23.47 -11.37 12.90
C LYS A 133 -22.16 -11.98 13.39
N ASN A 134 -21.07 -11.77 12.69
CA ASN A 134 -19.84 -12.51 12.89
C ASN A 134 -19.09 -12.10 14.17
N ALA A 135 -19.14 -10.83 14.56
CA ALA A 135 -18.45 -10.32 15.75
C ALA A 135 -19.36 -10.08 16.96
N LEU A 136 -20.68 -9.84 16.77
CA LEU A 136 -21.61 -9.49 17.83
C LEU A 136 -22.74 -10.49 17.98
N ASN A 137 -22.74 -11.57 17.21
CA ASN A 137 -23.74 -12.65 17.23
C ASN A 137 -25.21 -12.17 17.08
N LYS A 138 -25.43 -11.12 16.26
CA LYS A 138 -26.79 -10.67 15.91
C LYS A 138 -27.32 -11.47 14.71
N GLU A 139 -28.63 -11.54 14.57
CA GLU A 139 -29.24 -12.25 13.43
C GLU A 139 -28.90 -11.58 12.08
N ASP A 140 -28.50 -12.39 11.13
CA ASP A 140 -28.33 -12.01 9.72
C ASP A 140 -28.67 -13.20 8.84
N THR A 141 -29.71 -13.07 8.04
CA THR A 141 -30.23 -14.16 7.19
C THR A 141 -29.39 -14.39 5.90
N ILE A 142 -28.48 -13.48 5.60
CA ILE A 142 -27.62 -13.54 4.41
C ILE A 142 -26.38 -14.39 4.68
N VAL A 143 -25.81 -14.24 5.90
CA VAL A 143 -24.52 -14.82 6.26
C VAL A 143 -24.63 -16.31 6.57
N LYS A 144 -23.79 -17.11 5.93
CA LYS A 144 -23.51 -18.49 6.28
C LYS A 144 -22.10 -18.61 6.87
N ASN A 145 -21.98 -19.33 7.98
CA ASN A 145 -20.69 -19.51 8.63
C ASN A 145 -19.72 -20.26 7.70
N HIS A 146 -18.52 -19.75 7.53
CA HIS A 146 -17.43 -20.48 6.88
C HIS A 146 -16.85 -21.55 7.80
N GLU A 147 -16.29 -22.63 7.26
CA GLU A 147 -15.68 -23.71 8.04
C GLU A 147 -14.64 -23.18 9.02
N MET A 148 -13.74 -22.30 8.57
CA MET A 148 -12.72 -21.67 9.43
C MET A 148 -13.33 -20.84 10.58
N TYR A 149 -14.50 -20.22 10.38
CA TYR A 149 -15.22 -19.53 11.42
C TYR A 149 -15.84 -20.53 12.41
N ASN A 150 -16.36 -21.66 11.94
CA ASN A 150 -16.91 -22.71 12.78
C ASN A 150 -15.86 -23.34 13.71
N LEU A 151 -14.59 -23.39 13.29
CA LEU A 151 -13.48 -23.90 14.10
C LEU A 151 -13.10 -22.99 15.29
N LEU A 152 -13.56 -21.73 15.33
CA LEU A 152 -13.26 -20.80 16.42
C LEU A 152 -13.92 -21.16 17.76
N GLY A 153 -15.05 -21.88 17.76
CA GLY A 153 -15.75 -22.20 18.99
C GLY A 153 -16.89 -23.18 18.80
N LYS A 154 -17.40 -23.71 19.94
CA LYS A 154 -18.45 -24.75 19.94
C LYS A 154 -19.85 -24.20 19.65
N ASN A 155 -20.09 -22.94 19.97
CA ASN A 155 -21.36 -22.25 19.73
C ASN A 155 -21.15 -20.88 19.13
N ASP A 156 -22.21 -20.23 18.65
CA ASP A 156 -22.14 -18.95 17.94
C ASP A 156 -21.61 -17.81 18.83
N SER A 157 -21.92 -17.82 20.13
CA SER A 157 -21.43 -16.82 21.07
C SER A 157 -19.91 -16.90 21.25
N ASP A 158 -19.38 -18.11 21.43
CA ASP A 158 -17.94 -18.35 21.56
C ASP A 158 -17.22 -17.93 20.28
N ARG A 159 -17.75 -18.33 19.10
CA ARG A 159 -17.19 -17.96 17.78
C ARG A 159 -17.11 -16.46 17.61
N ALA A 160 -18.20 -15.75 17.88
CA ALA A 160 -18.25 -14.30 17.78
C ALA A 160 -17.26 -13.61 18.74
N SER A 161 -17.17 -14.08 19.99
CA SER A 161 -16.23 -13.55 20.98
C SER A 161 -14.76 -13.71 20.54
N ILE A 162 -14.39 -14.89 20.04
CA ILE A 162 -13.03 -15.16 19.55
C ILE A 162 -12.77 -14.38 18.27
N TYR A 163 -13.70 -14.38 17.33
CA TYR A 163 -13.58 -13.64 16.07
C TYR A 163 -13.43 -12.14 16.32
N ASN A 164 -14.14 -11.56 17.26
CA ASN A 164 -14.05 -10.14 17.58
C ASN A 164 -12.65 -9.72 18.06
N LYS A 165 -11.90 -10.62 18.67
CA LYS A 165 -10.53 -10.39 19.15
C LYS A 165 -9.47 -10.49 18.05
N ILE A 166 -9.82 -10.97 16.85
CA ILE A 166 -8.90 -11.02 15.71
C ILE A 166 -8.60 -9.59 15.26
N ILE A 167 -7.32 -9.24 15.26
CA ILE A 167 -6.80 -7.97 14.76
C ILE A 167 -6.02 -8.26 13.48
N ILE A 168 -6.24 -7.46 12.45
CA ILE A 168 -5.44 -7.47 11.23
C ILE A 168 -4.50 -6.26 11.27
N ASP A 169 -3.23 -6.48 11.00
CA ASP A 169 -2.23 -5.42 10.88
C ASP A 169 -2.25 -4.78 9.47
N GLU A 170 -1.54 -3.67 9.33
CA GLU A 170 -1.45 -2.96 8.04
C GLU A 170 -0.83 -3.82 6.94
N ASP A 171 0.13 -4.68 7.27
CA ASP A 171 0.78 -5.56 6.29
C ASP A 171 -0.22 -6.57 5.72
N MET A 172 -1.10 -7.12 6.56
CA MET A 172 -2.18 -8.01 6.13
C MET A 172 -3.22 -7.26 5.27
N VAL A 173 -3.58 -6.04 5.64
CA VAL A 173 -4.48 -5.18 4.84
C VAL A 173 -3.87 -4.96 3.44
N LEU A 174 -2.61 -4.54 3.37
CA LEU A 174 -1.88 -4.32 2.10
C LEU A 174 -1.77 -5.61 1.28
N PHE A 175 -1.52 -6.74 1.95
CA PHE A 175 -1.46 -8.05 1.31
C PHE A 175 -2.80 -8.41 0.64
N ILE A 176 -3.92 -8.25 1.35
CA ILE A 176 -5.26 -8.52 0.82
C ILE A 176 -5.59 -7.58 -0.34
N GLU A 177 -5.35 -6.28 -0.19
CA GLU A 177 -5.62 -5.26 -1.22
C GLU A 177 -4.79 -5.48 -2.49
N ASP A 178 -3.49 -5.78 -2.36
CA ASP A 178 -2.63 -6.04 -3.52
C ASP A 178 -3.12 -7.23 -4.33
N HIS A 179 -3.49 -8.33 -3.66
CA HIS A 179 -4.00 -9.52 -4.34
C HIS A 179 -5.37 -9.29 -4.99
N LEU A 180 -6.26 -8.55 -4.34
CA LEU A 180 -7.56 -8.16 -4.88
C LEU A 180 -7.42 -7.21 -6.08
N ASN A 181 -6.55 -6.20 -5.98
CA ASN A 181 -6.30 -5.27 -7.07
C ASN A 181 -5.67 -5.94 -8.29
N ARG A 182 -4.81 -6.90 -8.08
CA ARG A 182 -4.21 -7.73 -9.15
C ARG A 182 -5.16 -8.82 -9.65
N GLN A 183 -6.30 -9.04 -9.00
CA GLN A 183 -7.21 -10.14 -9.29
C GLN A 183 -6.44 -11.47 -9.32
N SER A 184 -5.67 -11.72 -8.27
CA SER A 184 -4.80 -12.88 -8.10
C SER A 184 -5.32 -13.79 -6.97
N ILE A 185 -4.44 -14.43 -6.21
CA ILE A 185 -4.79 -15.37 -5.15
C ILE A 185 -4.23 -14.83 -3.83
N THR A 186 -5.09 -14.63 -2.83
CA THR A 186 -4.72 -14.33 -1.45
C THR A 186 -4.34 -15.64 -0.77
N GLY A 187 -3.08 -16.02 -0.90
CA GLY A 187 -2.62 -17.33 -0.46
C GLY A 187 -1.10 -17.47 -0.39
N SER A 188 -0.65 -18.60 0.16
CA SER A 188 0.76 -18.97 0.24
C SER A 188 1.33 -19.40 -1.12
N PRO A 189 2.66 -19.41 -1.25
CA PRO A 189 3.31 -19.97 -2.44
C PRO A 189 2.93 -21.43 -2.73
N GLU A 190 2.69 -22.22 -1.68
CA GLU A 190 2.26 -23.61 -1.75
C GLU A 190 0.84 -23.71 -2.30
N PHE A 191 -0.06 -22.85 -1.86
CA PHE A 191 -1.44 -22.80 -2.35
C PHE A 191 -1.49 -22.37 -3.82
N TYR A 192 -0.65 -21.40 -4.23
CA TYR A 192 -0.48 -21.06 -5.64
C TYR A 192 -0.09 -22.27 -6.49
N LYS A 193 0.92 -23.04 -6.05
CA LYS A 193 1.35 -24.24 -6.77
C LYS A 193 0.24 -25.29 -6.87
N LYS A 194 -0.54 -25.47 -5.79
CA LYS A 194 -1.69 -26.38 -5.76
C LYS A 194 -2.72 -25.98 -6.82
N LEU A 195 -3.08 -24.70 -6.91
CA LEU A 195 -4.05 -24.21 -7.89
C LEU A 195 -3.48 -24.22 -9.31
N GLU A 196 -2.19 -23.93 -9.52
CA GLU A 196 -1.53 -24.07 -10.83
C GLU A 196 -1.58 -25.51 -11.34
N ALA A 197 -1.38 -26.49 -10.46
CA ALA A 197 -1.47 -27.91 -10.81
C ALA A 197 -2.89 -28.34 -11.22
N LEU A 198 -3.95 -27.74 -10.65
CA LEU A 198 -5.34 -28.02 -11.01
C LEU A 198 -5.73 -27.44 -12.38
N VAL A 199 -5.13 -26.33 -12.78
CA VAL A 199 -5.46 -25.65 -14.06
C VAL A 199 -4.54 -26.11 -15.20
N GLY A 200 -3.37 -26.66 -14.88
CA GLY A 200 -2.37 -27.04 -15.88
C GLY A 200 -1.64 -25.84 -16.51
N GLU A 201 -1.89 -24.62 -16.03
CA GLU A 201 -1.26 -23.39 -16.53
C GLU A 201 -0.74 -22.55 -15.38
N SER A 202 0.31 -21.75 -15.65
CA SER A 202 0.83 -20.80 -14.66
C SER A 202 -0.17 -19.68 -14.37
N LEU A 203 -0.57 -19.54 -13.10
CA LEU A 203 -1.44 -18.50 -12.59
C LEU A 203 -0.69 -17.17 -12.36
N LYS A 204 0.63 -17.15 -12.51
CA LYS A 204 1.42 -15.93 -12.46
C LYS A 204 0.96 -14.98 -13.55
N GLN A 205 0.52 -13.80 -13.17
CA GLN A 205 0.09 -12.79 -14.14
C GLN A 205 1.23 -12.44 -15.09
N LYS A 206 1.06 -12.76 -16.38
CA LYS A 206 1.93 -12.21 -17.43
C LYS A 206 1.76 -10.70 -17.41
N LYS A 207 2.87 -9.95 -17.33
CA LYS A 207 2.84 -8.48 -17.41
C LYS A 207 2.03 -8.05 -18.63
N ARG A 208 0.99 -7.23 -18.44
CA ARG A 208 0.15 -6.70 -19.52
C ARG A 208 0.99 -5.75 -20.38
N GLY A 209 0.93 -5.91 -21.67
CA GLY A 209 1.57 -5.04 -22.65
C GLY A 209 2.29 -5.83 -23.75
N ARG A 210 2.51 -5.15 -24.91
CA ARG A 210 3.43 -5.65 -25.95
C ARG A 210 4.77 -5.88 -25.24
N PRO A 211 5.48 -7.03 -25.42
CA PRO A 211 6.83 -7.18 -24.93
C PRO A 211 7.62 -5.96 -25.38
N LYS A 212 7.96 -5.06 -24.46
CA LYS A 212 8.89 -3.99 -24.78
C LYS A 212 10.15 -4.73 -25.18
N LYS A 213 10.60 -4.58 -26.45
CA LYS A 213 12.00 -4.83 -26.81
C LYS A 213 12.80 -4.21 -25.67
N ASP A 214 13.62 -5.02 -25.03
CA ASP A 214 14.47 -4.60 -23.92
C ASP A 214 15.22 -3.33 -24.27
N ARG A 215 14.59 -2.19 -24.08
CA ARG A 215 15.32 -1.01 -23.68
C ARG A 215 15.54 -1.22 -22.20
N ASN A 216 16.77 -1.58 -21.85
CA ASN A 216 17.27 -1.74 -20.52
C ASN A 216 16.76 -0.64 -19.57
N ILE A 217 15.52 -0.75 -19.07
CA ILE A 217 15.15 -0.17 -17.80
C ILE A 217 15.80 -1.14 -16.82
N LYS A 218 17.07 -0.89 -16.51
CA LYS A 218 17.76 -1.49 -15.39
C LYS A 218 16.76 -1.45 -14.23
N LYS A 219 16.35 -2.61 -13.71
CA LYS A 219 15.67 -2.71 -12.39
C LYS A 219 16.45 -1.78 -11.49
N GLY A 220 15.82 -0.70 -10.99
CA GLY A 220 16.49 0.22 -10.09
C GLY A 220 17.16 -0.62 -9.02
N LYS A 221 18.47 -0.47 -8.86
CA LYS A 221 19.21 -1.23 -7.87
C LYS A 221 18.52 -0.98 -6.55
N LYS A 222 18.08 -2.06 -5.89
CA LYS A 222 17.48 -1.96 -4.55
C LYS A 222 18.53 -1.32 -3.63
N MET A 223 18.11 -0.38 -2.78
CA MET A 223 18.97 0.24 -1.77
C MET A 223 19.76 -0.79 -0.96
N PHE A 224 19.15 -1.92 -0.65
CA PHE A 224 19.74 -3.05 0.04
C PHE A 224 19.97 -4.21 -0.94
N LYS A 225 21.15 -4.81 -0.89
CA LYS A 225 21.51 -5.97 -1.73
C LYS A 225 21.04 -7.28 -1.11
N LYS A 226 21.36 -7.49 0.18
CA LYS A 226 21.02 -8.71 0.93
C LYS A 226 20.66 -8.39 2.37
N LEU A 227 19.38 -8.05 2.58
CA LEU A 227 18.85 -7.69 3.88
C LEU A 227 18.49 -8.97 4.66
N VAL A 228 19.09 -9.16 5.84
CA VAL A 228 18.87 -10.30 6.73
C VAL A 228 18.64 -9.85 8.17
N VAL A 229 17.99 -10.69 8.98
CA VAL A 229 17.83 -10.41 10.43
C VAL A 229 19.20 -10.45 11.09
N LEU A 230 19.51 -9.39 11.87
CA LEU A 230 20.75 -9.34 12.64
C LEU A 230 20.69 -10.37 13.78
N ASP A 231 21.60 -11.33 13.75
CA ASP A 231 21.72 -12.41 14.72
C ASP A 231 23.07 -12.38 15.41
N LYS A 232 23.10 -12.56 16.73
CA LYS A 232 24.33 -12.42 17.54
C LYS A 232 25.37 -13.50 17.26
N GLU A 233 24.96 -14.72 16.94
CA GLU A 233 25.88 -15.83 16.67
C GLU A 233 26.43 -15.73 15.24
N LYS A 234 25.52 -15.56 14.29
CA LYS A 234 25.87 -15.51 12.86
C LYS A 234 26.69 -14.28 12.49
N HIS A 235 26.44 -13.14 13.14
CA HIS A 235 27.06 -11.85 12.83
C HIS A 235 28.09 -11.38 13.85
N LYS A 236 28.53 -12.27 14.77
CA LYS A 236 29.51 -11.97 15.83
C LYS A 236 30.79 -11.34 15.29
N SER A 237 31.25 -11.76 14.11
CA SER A 237 32.51 -11.28 13.50
C SER A 237 32.31 -10.07 12.60
N LEU A 238 31.05 -9.61 12.35
CA LEU A 238 30.82 -8.48 11.48
C LEU A 238 31.24 -7.17 12.13
N LYS A 239 31.84 -6.33 11.28
CA LYS A 239 32.31 -4.99 11.60
C LYS A 239 31.68 -3.98 10.64
N ILE A 240 31.46 -2.78 11.12
CA ILE A 240 30.92 -1.65 10.34
C ILE A 240 31.97 -0.55 10.26
N SER A 241 32.28 -0.12 9.06
CA SER A 241 33.06 1.10 8.79
C SER A 241 32.12 2.29 8.61
N PRO A 242 32.61 3.53 8.79
CA PRO A 242 31.86 4.71 8.37
C PRO A 242 31.41 4.59 6.91
N LEU A 243 30.23 5.14 6.60
CA LEU A 243 29.70 5.15 5.23
C LEU A 243 30.53 6.12 4.39
N GLU A 244 31.41 5.59 3.54
CA GLU A 244 32.32 6.41 2.72
C GLU A 244 31.65 7.04 1.51
N ASP A 245 30.68 6.30 0.91
CA ASP A 245 29.92 6.76 -0.25
C ASP A 245 28.46 6.30 -0.23
N LEU A 246 27.65 6.93 -1.05
CA LEU A 246 26.22 6.64 -1.22
C LEU A 246 25.92 6.02 -2.59
N LYS A 247 26.88 5.33 -3.22
CA LYS A 247 26.71 4.73 -4.55
C LYS A 247 25.54 3.75 -4.62
N PHE A 248 25.14 3.15 -3.50
CA PHE A 248 23.97 2.29 -3.42
C PHE A 248 22.65 3.02 -3.75
N ALA A 249 22.62 4.36 -3.60
CA ALA A 249 21.44 5.20 -3.84
C ALA A 249 21.48 5.93 -5.20
N LYS A 250 22.47 5.64 -6.06
CA LYS A 250 22.68 6.33 -7.35
C LYS A 250 21.50 6.20 -8.32
N ASP A 251 20.68 5.18 -8.17
CA ASP A 251 19.55 4.92 -9.06
C ASP A 251 18.19 5.35 -8.44
N LEU A 252 18.20 6.00 -7.25
CA LEU A 252 16.98 6.47 -6.58
C LEU A 252 16.59 7.84 -7.13
N SER A 253 15.46 7.93 -7.82
CA SER A 253 14.90 9.21 -8.31
C SER A 253 14.17 9.98 -7.22
N PHE A 254 13.62 9.26 -6.23
CA PHE A 254 12.94 9.79 -5.06
C PHE A 254 13.60 9.21 -3.81
N ILE A 255 13.89 10.05 -2.83
CA ILE A 255 14.44 9.63 -1.54
C ILE A 255 13.41 9.97 -0.47
N PRO A 256 12.91 8.97 0.30
CA PRO A 256 12.04 9.23 1.45
C PRO A 256 12.72 10.15 2.46
N ILE A 257 11.96 11.09 3.01
CA ILE A 257 12.42 12.03 4.02
C ILE A 257 11.42 12.13 5.17
N LEU A 258 11.89 12.64 6.29
CA LEU A 258 11.07 12.92 7.45
C LEU A 258 10.54 14.36 7.40
N ALA A 259 9.37 14.62 7.99
CA ALA A 259 8.78 15.95 8.01
C ALA A 259 9.70 17.01 8.64
N ASN A 260 10.47 16.63 9.68
CA ASN A 260 11.45 17.52 10.33
C ASN A 260 12.72 17.75 9.50
N GLU A 261 12.93 17.03 8.40
CA GLU A 261 14.05 17.22 7.46
C GLU A 261 13.71 18.19 6.33
N THR A 262 12.42 18.51 6.15
CA THR A 262 11.91 19.24 4.96
C THR A 262 12.61 20.58 4.77
N ALA A 263 12.90 21.33 5.84
CA ALA A 263 13.57 22.62 5.75
C ALA A 263 15.00 22.48 5.23
N MET A 264 15.78 21.54 5.79
CA MET A 264 17.18 21.34 5.41
C MET A 264 17.33 20.77 3.98
N ILE A 265 16.44 19.88 3.61
CA ILE A 265 16.47 19.26 2.27
C ILE A 265 15.92 20.22 1.23
N GLY A 266 14.85 20.96 1.58
CA GLY A 266 14.20 21.94 0.73
C GLY A 266 15.07 23.13 0.31
N GLU A 267 16.19 23.36 1.00
CA GLU A 267 17.19 24.34 0.58
C GLU A 267 17.86 24.01 -0.76
N MET A 268 17.94 22.72 -1.10
CA MET A 268 18.67 22.25 -2.29
C MET A 268 17.80 21.47 -3.28
N PHE A 269 16.83 20.70 -2.80
CA PHE A 269 16.04 19.80 -3.60
C PHE A 269 14.53 19.97 -3.36
N PRO A 270 13.69 19.76 -4.40
CA PRO A 270 12.25 19.77 -4.25
C PRO A 270 11.79 18.66 -3.30
N VAL A 271 10.90 19.01 -2.39
CA VAL A 271 10.19 18.07 -1.53
C VAL A 271 8.80 17.90 -2.11
N VAL A 272 8.33 16.66 -2.30
CA VAL A 272 7.06 16.33 -2.94
C VAL A 272 6.42 15.12 -2.27
N PHE A 273 5.17 14.81 -2.63
CA PHE A 273 4.45 13.62 -2.18
C PHE A 273 4.37 12.61 -3.31
N THR A 274 4.41 11.31 -3.01
CA THR A 274 4.16 10.26 -4.02
C THR A 274 2.66 10.16 -4.34
N THR A 275 2.32 9.61 -5.52
CA THR A 275 0.91 9.42 -5.96
C THR A 275 0.32 8.10 -5.49
N ASP A 276 0.96 7.38 -4.59
CA ASP A 276 0.49 6.11 -4.05
C ASP A 276 -0.79 6.27 -3.23
N GLU A 277 -1.53 5.20 -3.02
CA GLU A 277 -2.71 5.21 -2.14
C GLU A 277 -2.35 5.68 -0.71
N LYS A 278 -1.15 5.36 -0.25
CA LYS A 278 -0.53 5.91 0.96
C LYS A 278 0.66 6.78 0.54
N PRO A 279 0.46 8.08 0.32
CA PRO A 279 1.54 8.93 -0.15
C PRO A 279 2.66 9.03 0.88
N SER A 280 3.87 9.05 0.38
CA SER A 280 5.08 9.25 1.17
C SER A 280 5.65 10.63 0.89
N LEU A 281 6.25 11.25 1.90
CA LEU A 281 7.03 12.47 1.75
C LEU A 281 8.41 12.11 1.19
N VAL A 282 8.76 12.68 0.04
CA VAL A 282 10.01 12.36 -0.65
C VAL A 282 10.69 13.64 -1.15
N THR A 283 11.99 13.59 -1.32
CA THR A 283 12.69 14.60 -2.12
C THR A 283 12.97 14.06 -3.53
N LEU A 284 12.74 14.90 -4.53
CA LEU A 284 13.02 14.59 -5.92
C LEU A 284 14.48 14.88 -6.21
N THR A 285 15.21 13.87 -6.70
CA THR A 285 16.65 13.96 -6.93
C THR A 285 17.07 13.58 -8.35
N ALA A 286 16.10 13.43 -9.28
CA ALA A 286 16.37 13.08 -10.68
C ALA A 286 15.46 13.82 -11.64
N LEU A 287 15.98 14.04 -12.85
CA LEU A 287 15.21 14.39 -14.05
C LEU A 287 15.42 13.29 -15.08
N GLY A 288 14.54 12.28 -15.08
CA GLY A 288 14.64 11.09 -15.93
C GLY A 288 15.34 9.92 -15.23
N SER A 289 16.62 9.70 -15.47
CA SER A 289 17.36 8.57 -14.88
C SER A 289 18.56 9.04 -14.05
N GLY A 290 18.82 8.32 -12.96
CA GLY A 290 19.94 8.59 -12.05
C GLY A 290 19.62 9.60 -10.97
N ASN A 291 20.43 9.60 -9.92
CA ASN A 291 20.30 10.48 -8.75
C ASN A 291 21.30 11.64 -8.88
N LEU A 292 20.81 12.83 -9.14
CA LEU A 292 21.61 14.05 -9.30
C LEU A 292 22.18 14.58 -7.98
N ALA A 293 21.64 14.12 -6.84
CA ALA A 293 22.13 14.50 -5.52
C ALA A 293 23.41 13.74 -5.09
N ILE A 294 23.87 12.78 -5.90
CA ILE A 294 25.08 11.99 -5.63
C ILE A 294 26.05 12.16 -6.78
N ASN A 295 27.23 12.74 -6.50
CA ASN A 295 28.26 12.98 -7.50
C ASN A 295 28.98 11.67 -7.95
N ALA A 296 29.94 11.80 -8.86
CA ALA A 296 30.69 10.67 -9.42
C ALA A 296 31.44 9.86 -8.32
N GLU A 297 31.96 10.53 -7.31
CA GLU A 297 32.68 9.94 -6.19
C GLU A 297 31.73 9.26 -5.18
N GLY A 298 30.41 9.41 -5.34
CA GLY A 298 29.39 8.85 -4.43
C GLY A 298 29.08 9.74 -3.22
N LYS A 299 29.49 11.00 -3.23
CA LYS A 299 29.19 11.94 -2.16
C LYS A 299 27.86 12.65 -2.42
N TYR A 300 27.11 12.90 -1.33
CA TYR A 300 25.90 13.72 -1.38
C TYR A 300 26.29 15.19 -1.55
N ILE A 301 25.71 15.87 -2.53
CA ILE A 301 26.12 17.25 -2.86
C ILE A 301 25.56 18.33 -1.92
N SER A 302 24.54 18.01 -1.13
CA SER A 302 24.01 18.90 -0.09
C SER A 302 24.70 18.67 1.26
N ARG A 303 24.67 19.68 2.12
CA ARG A 303 25.21 19.58 3.48
C ARG A 303 24.49 18.58 4.36
N TYR A 304 23.20 18.35 4.10
CA TYR A 304 22.38 17.44 4.88
C TYR A 304 22.05 16.18 4.10
N ILE A 305 22.42 15.03 4.64
CA ILE A 305 22.10 13.73 4.06
C ILE A 305 20.80 13.20 4.71
N PRO A 306 19.75 12.86 3.94
CA PRO A 306 18.51 12.32 4.47
C PRO A 306 18.73 11.12 5.41
N ALA A 307 17.98 11.07 6.52
CA ALA A 307 18.07 9.99 7.51
C ALA A 307 17.80 8.61 6.86
N PHE A 308 16.94 8.58 5.84
CA PHE A 308 16.70 7.38 5.05
C PHE A 308 18.00 6.80 4.44
N LEU A 309 18.90 7.61 3.97
CA LEU A 309 20.21 7.16 3.46
C LEU A 309 21.18 6.83 4.59
N ARG A 310 21.16 7.61 5.67
CA ARG A 310 22.07 7.43 6.81
C ARG A 310 21.82 6.16 7.61
N LYS A 311 20.60 5.60 7.57
CA LYS A 311 20.30 4.33 8.25
C LYS A 311 21.00 3.11 7.63
N HIS A 312 21.45 3.22 6.36
CA HIS A 312 22.18 2.12 5.71
C HIS A 312 23.47 1.80 6.48
N PRO A 313 23.81 0.53 6.72
CA PRO A 313 23.27 -0.71 6.13
C PRO A 313 22.14 -1.34 6.94
N PHE A 314 21.57 -0.63 7.93
CA PHE A 314 20.54 -1.16 8.81
C PHE A 314 19.12 -0.79 8.37
N SER A 315 18.16 -1.62 8.80
CA SER A 315 16.72 -1.33 8.70
C SER A 315 15.99 -1.97 9.87
N LEU A 316 14.75 -1.53 10.13
CA LEU A 316 13.83 -2.25 11.02
C LEU A 316 12.89 -3.12 10.18
N GLY A 317 12.59 -4.31 10.66
CA GLY A 317 11.60 -5.22 10.10
C GLY A 317 10.69 -5.75 11.19
N ASN A 318 9.50 -6.24 10.81
CA ASN A 318 8.61 -6.92 11.74
C ASN A 318 8.97 -8.41 11.80
N THR A 319 8.82 -9.04 12.96
CA THR A 319 8.91 -10.49 13.07
C THR A 319 7.73 -11.14 12.36
N LYS A 320 7.91 -12.36 11.80
CA LYS A 320 6.84 -13.11 11.10
C LYS A 320 5.69 -13.57 12.02
N GLU A 321 5.84 -13.45 13.29
CA GLU A 321 4.88 -13.90 14.31
C GLU A 321 4.31 -12.67 15.02
N GLY A 322 3.19 -12.13 14.58
CA GLY A 322 2.18 -11.33 15.31
C GLY A 322 2.55 -10.54 16.57
N THR A 323 3.82 -10.39 16.87
CA THR A 323 4.32 -9.62 18.00
C THR A 323 4.81 -8.25 17.53
N GLU A 324 4.49 -7.20 18.26
CA GLU A 324 4.99 -5.82 18.05
C GLU A 324 6.52 -5.68 18.13
N LYS A 325 7.25 -6.81 18.25
CA LYS A 325 8.70 -6.81 18.35
C LYS A 325 9.33 -6.58 16.98
N LYS A 326 9.86 -5.38 16.80
CA LYS A 326 10.70 -5.06 15.65
C LYS A 326 12.05 -5.74 15.77
N VAL A 327 12.53 -6.28 14.64
CA VAL A 327 13.86 -6.85 14.52
C VAL A 327 14.76 -5.95 13.70
N ILE A 328 16.04 -5.95 14.04
CA ILE A 328 17.04 -5.22 13.29
C ILE A 328 17.46 -6.08 12.10
N LEU A 329 17.42 -5.47 10.94
CA LEU A 329 17.91 -6.05 9.70
C LEU A 329 19.23 -5.37 9.32
N ILE A 330 20.13 -6.14 8.68
CA ILE A 330 21.41 -5.65 8.15
C ILE A 330 21.59 -6.10 6.71
N ASP A 331 22.12 -5.23 5.86
CA ASP A 331 22.57 -5.61 4.52
C ASP A 331 23.98 -6.19 4.59
N GLU A 332 24.09 -7.53 4.57
CA GLU A 332 25.37 -8.24 4.64
C GLU A 332 26.33 -7.90 3.49
N GLU A 333 25.81 -7.44 2.35
CA GLU A 333 26.59 -7.13 1.15
C GLU A 333 26.83 -5.61 0.97
N ALA A 334 26.55 -4.82 1.98
CA ALA A 334 26.85 -3.40 1.96
C ALA A 334 28.36 -3.15 2.00
N SER A 335 28.85 -2.15 1.26
CA SER A 335 30.28 -1.81 1.17
C SER A 335 30.92 -1.45 2.51
N CYS A 336 30.13 -0.94 3.46
CA CYS A 336 30.57 -0.60 4.82
C CYS A 336 30.55 -1.79 5.79
N VAL A 337 30.08 -2.98 5.38
CA VAL A 337 30.03 -4.20 6.19
C VAL A 337 31.19 -5.12 5.82
N SER A 338 31.99 -5.55 6.79
CA SER A 338 33.10 -6.48 6.56
C SER A 338 33.38 -7.33 7.80
N LYS A 339 34.21 -8.37 7.65
CA LYS A 339 34.72 -9.16 8.77
C LYS A 339 36.09 -8.65 9.31
N SER A 340 36.77 -7.83 8.50
CA SER A 340 38.17 -7.42 8.81
C SER A 340 38.24 -5.95 9.25
N LYS A 341 37.54 -5.02 8.58
CA LYS A 341 37.66 -3.56 8.80
C LYS A 341 36.45 -3.00 9.54
N GLY A 342 36.65 -2.03 10.39
CA GLY A 342 35.59 -1.28 11.09
C GLY A 342 35.42 -1.67 12.55
N LYS A 343 34.36 -1.15 13.17
CA LYS A 343 33.97 -1.39 14.57
C LYS A 343 33.06 -2.61 14.67
N GLN A 344 33.28 -3.47 15.67
CA GLN A 344 32.46 -4.66 15.88
C GLN A 344 31.02 -4.29 16.26
N LEU A 345 30.05 -5.12 15.83
CA LEU A 345 28.66 -5.00 16.23
C LEU A 345 28.38 -5.67 17.57
N PHE A 346 29.12 -6.73 17.89
CA PHE A 346 29.02 -7.44 19.16
C PHE A 346 30.36 -7.49 19.88
N THR A 347 30.31 -7.46 21.20
CA THR A 347 31.49 -7.66 22.05
C THR A 347 31.96 -9.12 22.01
N LYS A 348 33.11 -9.39 22.58
CA LYS A 348 33.62 -10.77 22.70
C LYS A 348 32.66 -11.70 23.46
N ASN A 349 31.88 -11.13 24.39
CA ASN A 349 30.90 -11.86 25.21
C ASN A 349 29.54 -12.00 24.51
N GLY A 350 29.39 -11.53 23.25
CA GLY A 350 28.13 -11.59 22.49
C GLY A 350 27.11 -10.51 22.86
N GLU A 351 27.49 -9.48 23.64
CA GLU A 351 26.67 -8.34 23.95
C GLU A 351 26.72 -7.29 22.82
N GLN A 352 25.72 -6.43 22.76
CA GLN A 352 25.67 -5.31 21.80
C GLN A 352 26.79 -4.30 22.08
N SER A 353 27.61 -4.02 21.08
CA SER A 353 28.63 -2.96 21.17
C SER A 353 27.98 -1.58 21.17
N GLU A 354 28.73 -0.55 21.55
CA GLU A 354 28.28 0.85 21.44
C GLU A 354 27.90 1.23 20.00
N THR A 355 28.59 0.70 19.01
CA THR A 355 28.26 0.91 17.59
C THR A 355 26.85 0.39 17.25
N LEU A 356 26.53 -0.81 17.73
CA LEU A 356 25.19 -1.39 17.51
C LEU A 356 24.13 -0.66 18.32
N LYS A 357 24.38 -0.31 19.58
CA LYS A 357 23.44 0.47 20.41
C LYS A 357 23.11 1.82 19.76
N ASN A 358 24.10 2.52 19.21
CA ASN A 358 23.88 3.80 18.51
C ASN A 358 23.07 3.62 17.22
N ALA A 359 23.29 2.53 16.47
CA ALA A 359 22.51 2.19 15.30
C ALA A 359 21.04 1.88 15.67
N ILE A 360 20.80 1.14 16.74
CA ILE A 360 19.46 0.84 17.26
C ILE A 360 18.74 2.12 17.67
N LYS A 361 19.41 2.99 18.44
CA LYS A 361 18.85 4.27 18.84
C LYS A 361 18.45 5.11 17.63
N PHE A 362 19.34 5.22 16.64
CA PHE A 362 19.06 5.96 15.40
C PHE A 362 17.85 5.38 14.65
N LEU A 363 17.76 4.06 14.51
CA LEU A 363 16.64 3.41 13.84
C LEU A 363 15.32 3.61 14.58
N THR A 364 15.34 3.55 15.91
CA THR A 364 14.15 3.79 16.74
C THR A 364 13.67 5.23 16.63
N ASP A 365 14.60 6.20 16.67
CA ASP A 365 14.29 7.62 16.48
C ASP A 365 13.77 7.89 15.06
N TYR A 366 14.39 7.30 14.04
CA TYR A 366 13.92 7.37 12.66
C TYR A 366 12.48 6.87 12.52
N GLU A 367 12.18 5.71 13.09
CA GLU A 367 10.83 5.10 13.00
C GLU A 367 9.77 5.97 13.68
N ARG A 368 10.08 6.48 14.88
CA ARG A 368 9.17 7.41 15.57
C ARG A 368 8.89 8.67 14.74
N GLN A 369 9.91 9.24 14.12
CA GLN A 369 9.76 10.42 13.26
C GLN A 369 9.04 10.08 11.95
N ASN A 370 9.24 8.87 11.42
CA ASN A 370 8.54 8.39 10.24
C ASN A 370 7.03 8.25 10.49
N LEU A 371 6.63 7.69 11.63
CA LEU A 371 5.22 7.61 12.02
C LEU A 371 4.59 9.02 12.13
N ASN A 372 5.30 9.97 12.71
CA ASN A 372 4.84 11.36 12.77
C ASN A 372 4.71 11.97 11.36
N THR A 373 5.66 11.71 10.49
CA THR A 373 5.63 12.15 9.08
C THR A 373 4.41 11.59 8.36
N LEU A 374 4.14 10.28 8.51
CA LEU A 374 2.98 9.63 7.91
C LEU A 374 1.66 10.22 8.42
N ALA A 375 1.56 10.56 9.70
CA ALA A 375 0.38 11.22 10.25
C ALA A 375 0.14 12.59 9.62
N ILE A 376 1.18 13.41 9.43
CA ILE A 376 1.09 14.72 8.76
C ILE A 376 0.67 14.54 7.29
N VAL A 377 1.32 13.62 6.57
CA VAL A 377 1.03 13.35 5.15
C VAL A 377 -0.41 12.86 4.96
N ASN A 378 -0.91 12.00 5.86
CA ASN A 378 -2.28 11.52 5.81
C ASN A 378 -3.30 12.65 6.06
N MET A 379 -3.05 13.54 7.03
CA MET A 379 -3.91 14.72 7.25
C MET A 379 -3.99 15.62 6.02
N ILE A 380 -2.86 15.85 5.34
CA ILE A 380 -2.81 16.64 4.10
C ILE A 380 -3.54 15.93 2.97
N LYS A 381 -3.38 14.60 2.83
CA LYS A 381 -4.10 13.79 1.83
C LYS A 381 -5.61 13.84 2.05
N GLU A 382 -6.07 13.61 3.28
CA GLU A 382 -7.48 13.55 3.63
C GLU A 382 -8.20 14.90 3.42
N SER A 383 -7.49 16.00 3.54
CA SER A 383 -8.04 17.34 3.24
C SER A 383 -8.27 17.60 1.74
N GLY A 384 -7.74 16.74 0.85
CA GLY A 384 -7.94 16.87 -0.60
C GLY A 384 -7.15 17.98 -1.29
N ILE A 385 -6.20 18.61 -0.60
CA ILE A 385 -5.41 19.74 -1.15
C ILE A 385 -4.24 19.32 -2.05
N LEU A 386 -3.94 18.01 -2.15
CA LEU A 386 -2.91 17.52 -3.07
C LEU A 386 -3.39 17.56 -4.52
N GLU A 387 -2.47 17.84 -5.44
CA GLU A 387 -2.69 17.80 -6.88
C GLU A 387 -1.51 17.13 -7.59
N ASP A 388 -1.83 16.37 -8.65
CA ASP A 388 -0.82 15.69 -9.47
C ASP A 388 -0.01 16.69 -10.26
N ARG A 389 1.31 16.49 -10.30
CA ARG A 389 2.24 17.31 -11.09
C ARG A 389 3.20 16.44 -11.89
N GLU A 390 3.68 17.00 -12.97
CA GLU A 390 4.77 16.44 -13.78
C GLU A 390 5.77 17.53 -14.17
N ILE A 391 7.01 17.12 -14.44
CA ILE A 391 8.05 17.98 -14.99
C ILE A 391 8.26 17.58 -16.45
N SER A 392 8.11 18.54 -17.36
CA SER A 392 8.26 18.33 -18.79
C SER A 392 9.07 19.47 -19.43
N ILE A 393 9.65 19.20 -20.60
CA ILE A 393 10.31 20.19 -21.46
C ILE A 393 9.65 20.17 -22.84
N GLY A 394 9.64 21.33 -23.53
CA GLY A 394 8.95 21.53 -24.80
C GLY A 394 7.46 21.75 -24.64
N GLU A 395 6.79 22.15 -25.72
CA GLU A 395 5.35 22.38 -25.78
C GLU A 395 4.72 21.58 -26.93
N GLY A 396 3.40 21.39 -26.89
CA GLY A 396 2.64 20.70 -27.92
C GLY A 396 3.12 19.27 -28.17
N GLU A 397 3.35 18.93 -29.44
CA GLU A 397 3.78 17.58 -29.86
C GLU A 397 5.22 17.25 -29.45
N GLU A 398 6.05 18.25 -29.18
CA GLU A 398 7.43 18.08 -28.71
C GLU A 398 7.55 17.96 -27.19
N LYS A 399 6.44 17.97 -26.46
CA LYS A 399 6.41 17.83 -25.01
C LYS A 399 7.00 16.49 -24.57
N LYS A 400 8.13 16.53 -23.87
CA LYS A 400 8.78 15.36 -23.27
C LYS A 400 8.67 15.40 -21.76
N VAL A 401 7.93 14.44 -21.19
CA VAL A 401 7.82 14.29 -19.73
C VAL A 401 9.11 13.71 -19.19
N LEU A 402 9.76 14.41 -18.27
CA LEU A 402 10.98 13.99 -17.58
C LEU A 402 10.67 13.23 -16.28
N VAL A 403 9.73 13.74 -15.48
CA VAL A 403 9.31 13.14 -14.20
C VAL A 403 7.80 13.24 -14.07
N LYS A 404 7.19 12.17 -13.59
CA LYS A 404 5.77 12.08 -13.22
C LYS A 404 5.59 11.18 -12.01
N GLY A 405 4.39 11.15 -11.44
CA GLY A 405 4.05 10.28 -10.30
C GLY A 405 4.39 10.94 -8.98
N PHE A 406 4.24 12.26 -8.89
CA PHE A 406 4.30 13.00 -7.63
C PHE A 406 3.17 14.04 -7.54
N GLN A 407 2.89 14.44 -6.31
CA GLN A 407 1.89 15.44 -5.96
C GLN A 407 2.52 16.58 -5.19
N VAL A 408 1.87 17.73 -5.26
CA VAL A 408 2.21 18.93 -4.49
C VAL A 408 0.96 19.50 -3.85
N VAL A 409 1.11 20.36 -2.83
CA VAL A 409 0.00 21.09 -2.25
C VAL A 409 -0.45 22.21 -3.21
N SER A 410 -1.75 22.23 -3.52
CA SER A 410 -2.40 23.32 -4.24
C SER A 410 -2.66 24.49 -3.31
N ARG A 411 -2.08 25.66 -3.59
CA ARG A 411 -2.34 26.89 -2.82
C ARG A 411 -3.82 27.29 -2.84
N GLU A 412 -4.49 27.12 -3.98
CA GLU A 412 -5.90 27.43 -4.13
C GLU A 412 -6.75 26.57 -3.20
N LYS A 413 -6.53 25.24 -3.23
CA LYS A 413 -7.27 24.32 -2.35
C LYS A 413 -6.95 24.54 -0.87
N LEU A 414 -5.69 24.89 -0.54
CA LEU A 414 -5.28 25.22 0.83
C LEU A 414 -6.07 26.46 1.35
N ASN A 415 -6.18 27.50 0.53
CA ASN A 415 -6.92 28.71 0.89
C ASN A 415 -8.43 28.50 1.04
N ASN A 416 -8.96 27.44 0.45
CA ASN A 416 -10.39 27.07 0.50
C ASN A 416 -10.71 26.11 1.67
N LEU A 417 -9.74 25.76 2.51
CA LEU A 417 -10.02 25.00 3.72
C LEU A 417 -10.82 25.83 4.73
N ASP A 418 -11.62 25.17 5.54
CA ASP A 418 -12.38 25.83 6.61
C ASP A 418 -11.46 26.39 7.71
N ASP A 419 -11.92 27.46 8.38
CA ASP A 419 -11.16 28.18 9.38
C ASP A 419 -10.74 27.29 10.56
N ALA A 420 -11.58 26.32 10.96
CA ALA A 420 -11.30 25.44 12.08
C ALA A 420 -10.13 24.50 11.74
N THR A 421 -10.10 23.98 10.53
CA THR A 421 -8.99 23.14 10.01
C THR A 421 -7.71 23.97 9.92
N LEU A 422 -7.77 25.19 9.33
CA LEU A 422 -6.61 26.09 9.24
C LEU A 422 -6.05 26.44 10.61
N ALA A 423 -6.90 26.85 11.56
CA ALA A 423 -6.49 27.16 12.93
C ALA A 423 -5.83 25.96 13.64
N SER A 424 -6.39 24.74 13.46
CA SER A 424 -5.81 23.52 13.98
C SER A 424 -4.43 23.25 13.37
N TRP A 425 -4.28 23.42 12.06
CA TRP A 425 -3.03 23.18 11.34
C TRP A 425 -1.94 24.19 11.68
N VAL A 426 -2.29 25.45 11.92
CA VAL A 426 -1.34 26.46 12.44
C VAL A 426 -0.78 26.00 13.79
N ARG A 427 -1.65 25.59 14.74
CA ARG A 427 -1.21 25.14 16.08
C ARG A 427 -0.36 23.87 16.04
N LYS A 428 -0.58 23.00 15.07
CA LYS A 428 0.17 21.74 14.85
C LYS A 428 1.44 21.94 14.01
N GLY A 429 1.71 23.14 13.51
CA GLY A 429 2.85 23.43 12.65
C GLY A 429 2.74 22.88 11.21
N ILE A 430 1.55 22.39 10.81
CA ILE A 430 1.34 21.81 9.47
C ILE A 430 1.42 22.89 8.40
N ILE A 431 0.91 24.11 8.66
CA ILE A 431 1.01 25.24 7.72
C ILE A 431 2.46 25.58 7.44
N SER A 432 3.29 25.70 8.49
CA SER A 432 4.74 25.96 8.32
C SER A 432 5.44 24.85 7.52
N PHE A 433 5.06 23.59 7.73
CA PHE A 433 5.54 22.46 6.94
C PHE A 433 5.14 22.61 5.47
N ILE A 434 3.86 22.95 5.18
CA ILE A 434 3.34 23.15 3.82
C ILE A 434 4.07 24.31 3.14
N ASP A 435 4.29 25.43 3.83
CA ASP A 435 5.04 26.58 3.28
C ASP A 435 6.46 26.16 2.90
N THR A 436 7.12 25.39 3.74
CA THR A 436 8.47 24.87 3.46
C THR A 436 8.45 23.96 2.23
N HIS A 437 7.46 23.06 2.12
CA HIS A 437 7.26 22.21 0.94
C HIS A 437 7.08 23.06 -0.33
N ILE A 438 6.15 24.03 -0.32
CA ILE A 438 5.87 24.88 -1.47
C ILE A 438 7.12 25.67 -1.90
N ASN A 439 7.85 26.25 -0.94
CA ASN A 439 9.08 27.00 -1.22
C ASN A 439 10.17 26.13 -1.84
N SER A 440 10.23 24.83 -1.46
CA SER A 440 11.20 23.89 -2.02
C SER A 440 10.97 23.60 -3.51
N LEU A 441 9.76 23.80 -4.02
CA LEU A 441 9.45 23.51 -5.44
C LEU A 441 10.25 24.39 -6.41
N SER A 442 10.69 25.58 -6.00
CA SER A 442 11.61 26.43 -6.78
C SER A 442 12.93 25.72 -7.08
N LYS A 443 13.31 24.72 -6.29
CA LYS A 443 14.56 23.95 -6.46
C LYS A 443 14.50 22.95 -7.61
N ILE A 444 13.38 22.83 -8.31
CA ILE A 444 13.32 22.11 -9.60
C ILE A 444 14.35 22.69 -10.59
N GLU A 445 14.60 24.00 -10.56
CA GLU A 445 15.63 24.66 -11.37
C GLU A 445 17.04 24.14 -11.06
N VAL A 446 17.32 23.79 -9.80
CA VAL A 446 18.61 23.20 -9.41
C VAL A 446 18.81 21.85 -10.08
N LEU A 447 17.75 21.02 -10.17
CA LEU A 447 17.81 19.73 -10.86
C LEU A 447 18.14 19.91 -12.34
N PHE A 448 17.58 20.92 -13.01
CA PHE A 448 17.93 21.21 -14.42
C PHE A 448 19.39 21.61 -14.58
N LYS A 449 19.93 22.46 -13.68
CA LYS A 449 21.35 22.84 -13.68
C LYS A 449 22.27 21.63 -13.49
N LEU A 450 21.94 20.75 -12.54
CA LEU A 450 22.73 19.55 -12.28
C LEU A 450 22.65 18.56 -13.45
N ALA A 451 21.49 18.42 -14.09
CA ALA A 451 21.31 17.54 -15.24
C ALA A 451 22.12 18.02 -16.45
N SER A 452 22.17 19.33 -16.71
CA SER A 452 22.99 19.90 -17.81
C SER A 452 24.49 19.74 -17.55
N GLN A 453 24.97 19.93 -16.32
CA GLN A 453 26.37 19.71 -15.95
C GLN A 453 26.80 18.24 -16.11
N ASN A 454 25.91 17.27 -15.83
CA ASN A 454 26.22 15.84 -16.02
C ASN A 454 26.19 15.38 -17.49
N GLN A 455 25.65 16.17 -18.41
CA GLN A 455 25.68 15.88 -19.85
C GLN A 455 26.93 16.45 -20.55
N SER A 456 27.61 17.38 -19.89
CA SER A 456 28.82 18.06 -20.41
C SER A 456 30.12 17.40 -19.95
N ASN A 457 30.05 16.42 -19.08
CA ASN A 457 31.16 15.56 -18.62
C ASN A 457 30.96 14.11 -19.08
#